data_ed1a4f8e5191f88f93a51962edb3ca6c
#
_entry.id   ed1a4f8e5191f88f93a51962edb3ca6c
#
_cell.length_a   1.000
_cell.length_b   1.000
_cell.length_c   1.000
_cell.angle_alpha   90.00
_cell.angle_beta   90.00
_cell.angle_gamma   90.00
#
_symmetry.space_group_name_H-M   'P 1'
#
loop_
_entity.id
_entity.type
_entity.pdbx_description
1 polymer ?
#
loop_
_entity_poly.entity_id
_entity_poly.type
_entity_poly.pdbx_seq_one_letter_code
_entity_poly.pdbx_strand_id
1 'polypeptide(L)'
;MDDLGLSSGYNTVMSQYRTIPAIHRLLELPSLVEAIERFGRPPVMEACRSAVDRLRRHIAEGAIDDDDIAAAGNALEHEILADLHRATRPAYREVINATGVLIHTNLGRSPLPTDRLSCLESYLALEFDLATGRRGQRLAPLRERIAAVCGAEAAVMVNNNAAALLLILSTFAKDREVIVSRSQLIEIGGSFRLPDVMAASGCRLVEVGCTNRTHLADFERAIGDDTAAILVAHRSNFRIVGFTTEPATADLADLVHRHDLPFVVDQGSGCLHDLSRWGLPA
;
A
#
# COMPACT_ATOMS: atom_id res chain seq x y z
N MET A 1 48.24 30.62 -42.33
CA MET A 1 46.90 30.82 -42.82
C MET A 1 46.19 29.54 -42.39
N ASP A 2 45.44 29.58 -41.36
CA ASP A 2 44.12 29.82 -41.03
C ASP A 2 43.89 29.59 -39.52
N ASP A 3 43.91 30.64 -38.78
CA ASP A 3 43.59 30.64 -37.32
C ASP A 3 42.43 31.62 -37.05
N LEU A 4 41.38 31.56 -37.84
CA LEU A 4 40.26 32.52 -37.80
C LEU A 4 38.86 31.87 -37.61
N GLY A 5 38.76 30.56 -37.50
CA GLY A 5 37.46 29.88 -37.39
C GLY A 5 37.00 29.59 -35.95
N LEU A 6 37.90 29.42 -34.99
CA LEU A 6 37.56 28.98 -33.61
C LEU A 6 37.22 30.12 -32.65
N SER A 7 37.62 31.37 -32.93
CA SER A 7 37.38 32.51 -32.06
C SER A 7 35.96 33.11 -32.20
N SER A 8 35.35 32.99 -33.38
CA SER A 8 34.00 33.52 -33.65
C SER A 8 32.89 32.72 -32.94
N GLY A 9 32.98 31.38 -33.01
CA GLY A 9 31.98 30.51 -32.35
C GLY A 9 32.02 30.58 -30.82
N TYR A 10 33.23 30.73 -30.24
CA TYR A 10 33.37 30.84 -28.77
C TYR A 10 32.82 32.14 -28.24
N ASN A 11 32.96 33.26 -28.97
CA ASN A 11 32.42 34.54 -28.59
C ASN A 11 30.88 34.59 -28.69
N THR A 12 30.29 33.90 -29.65
CA THR A 12 28.84 33.82 -29.82
C THR A 12 28.20 33.05 -28.65
N VAL A 13 28.72 31.87 -28.32
CA VAL A 13 28.21 31.05 -27.19
C VAL A 13 28.36 31.77 -25.84
N MET A 14 29.49 32.48 -25.62
CA MET A 14 29.69 33.27 -24.39
C MET A 14 28.74 34.47 -24.30
N SER A 15 28.33 35.04 -25.44
CA SER A 15 27.32 36.09 -25.53
C SER A 15 25.93 35.56 -25.10
N GLN A 16 25.57 34.37 -25.54
CA GLN A 16 24.30 33.70 -25.26
C GLN A 16 24.11 33.43 -23.77
N TYR A 17 25.15 32.96 -23.05
CA TYR A 17 25.07 32.70 -21.60
C TYR A 17 24.84 34.00 -20.78
N ARG A 18 25.19 35.17 -21.30
CA ARG A 18 24.98 36.46 -20.60
C ARG A 18 23.51 36.90 -20.59
N THR A 19 22.69 36.36 -21.46
CA THR A 19 21.24 36.66 -21.49
C THR A 19 20.46 35.84 -20.45
N ILE A 20 21.05 34.77 -19.89
CA ILE A 20 20.40 33.97 -18.87
C ILE A 20 20.34 34.77 -17.57
N PRO A 21 19.15 34.93 -16.95
CA PRO A 21 19.01 35.60 -15.67
C PRO A 21 19.82 34.95 -14.58
N ALA A 22 20.51 35.71 -13.76
CA ALA A 22 21.18 35.18 -12.57
C ALA A 22 20.13 34.71 -11.55
N ILE A 23 20.43 33.60 -10.86
CA ILE A 23 19.48 32.97 -9.92
C ILE A 23 18.97 33.96 -8.85
N HIS A 24 19.82 34.86 -8.35
CA HIS A 24 19.38 35.84 -7.37
C HIS A 24 18.30 36.81 -7.91
N ARG A 25 18.36 37.17 -9.20
CA ARG A 25 17.33 38.00 -9.85
C ARG A 25 16.02 37.23 -10.05
N LEU A 26 16.11 35.93 -10.36
CA LEU A 26 14.92 35.07 -10.42
C LEU A 26 14.23 35.01 -9.06
N LEU A 27 14.97 34.85 -7.98
CA LEU A 27 14.42 34.79 -6.62
C LEU A 27 13.80 36.11 -6.13
N GLU A 28 14.04 37.22 -6.82
CA GLU A 28 13.42 38.54 -6.55
C GLU A 28 12.10 38.74 -7.30
N LEU A 29 11.76 37.86 -8.24
CA LEU A 29 10.47 37.93 -8.95
C LEU A 29 9.31 37.75 -7.97
N PRO A 30 8.25 38.58 -8.06
CA PRO A 30 7.14 38.52 -7.10
C PRO A 30 6.52 37.14 -6.96
N SER A 31 6.34 36.41 -8.05
CA SER A 31 5.82 35.03 -8.08
C SER A 31 6.71 34.01 -7.36
N LEU A 32 8.05 34.21 -7.46
CA LEU A 32 9.00 33.32 -6.78
C LEU A 32 9.20 33.71 -5.32
N VAL A 33 8.99 34.97 -4.95
CA VAL A 33 8.89 35.38 -3.53
C VAL A 33 7.69 34.75 -2.88
N GLU A 34 6.51 34.77 -3.51
CA GLU A 34 5.31 34.06 -3.03
C GLU A 34 5.54 32.54 -2.95
N ALA A 35 6.22 31.97 -3.94
CA ALA A 35 6.59 30.56 -3.91
C ALA A 35 7.52 30.21 -2.73
N ILE A 36 8.46 31.11 -2.37
CA ILE A 36 9.34 30.94 -1.21
C ILE A 36 8.53 30.94 0.10
N GLU A 37 7.56 31.83 0.22
CA GLU A 37 6.68 31.85 1.40
C GLU A 37 5.86 30.57 1.54
N ARG A 38 5.41 30.02 0.42
CA ARG A 38 4.57 28.82 0.38
C ARG A 38 5.34 27.51 0.53
N PHE A 39 6.47 27.36 -0.14
CA PHE A 39 7.20 26.08 -0.26
C PHE A 39 8.55 26.08 0.49
N GLY A 40 8.98 27.23 0.97
CA GLY A 40 10.31 27.42 1.54
C GLY A 40 11.37 27.75 0.45
N ARG A 41 12.47 28.39 0.88
CA ARG A 41 13.57 28.80 -0.02
C ARG A 41 14.31 27.64 -0.70
N PRO A 42 14.64 26.52 -0.02
CA PRO A 42 15.43 25.45 -0.64
C PRO A 42 14.79 24.83 -1.90
N PRO A 43 13.52 24.42 -1.92
CA PRO A 43 12.89 23.88 -3.12
C PRO A 43 12.84 24.88 -4.28
N VAL A 44 12.57 26.15 -4.01
CA VAL A 44 12.51 27.22 -5.04
C VAL A 44 13.90 27.42 -5.64
N MET A 45 14.94 27.46 -4.82
CA MET A 45 16.32 27.60 -5.30
C MET A 45 16.73 26.42 -6.17
N GLU A 46 16.36 25.20 -5.81
CA GLU A 46 16.66 23.99 -6.59
C GLU A 46 15.93 24.01 -7.95
N ALA A 47 14.66 24.41 -7.96
CA ALA A 47 13.91 24.59 -9.20
C ALA A 47 14.55 25.65 -10.14
N CYS A 48 14.99 26.79 -9.56
CA CYS A 48 15.72 27.81 -10.32
C CYS A 48 17.01 27.26 -10.93
N ARG A 49 17.82 26.52 -10.16
CA ARG A 49 19.07 25.91 -10.64
C ARG A 49 18.78 24.92 -11.77
N SER A 50 17.84 24.03 -11.57
CA SER A 50 17.47 23.03 -12.55
C SER A 50 16.99 23.62 -13.87
N ALA A 51 16.16 24.68 -13.83
CA ALA A 51 15.68 25.38 -15.01
C ALA A 51 16.82 26.09 -15.76
N VAL A 52 17.67 26.84 -15.03
CA VAL A 52 18.85 27.49 -15.61
C VAL A 52 19.82 26.48 -16.23
N ASP A 53 20.06 25.37 -15.58
CA ASP A 53 20.98 24.33 -16.11
C ASP A 53 20.38 23.57 -17.31
N ARG A 54 19.06 23.43 -17.40
CA ARG A 54 18.40 22.97 -18.63
C ARG A 54 18.60 23.93 -19.78
N LEU A 55 18.36 25.20 -19.56
CA LEU A 55 18.54 26.24 -20.59
C LEU A 55 20.00 26.27 -21.07
N ARG A 56 20.98 26.21 -20.16
CA ARG A 56 22.40 26.15 -20.50
C ARG A 56 22.74 24.95 -21.36
N ARG A 57 22.17 23.79 -21.06
CA ARG A 57 22.38 22.57 -21.89
C ARG A 57 21.80 22.73 -23.28
N HIS A 58 20.59 23.26 -23.41
CA HIS A 58 19.98 23.49 -24.73
C HIS A 58 20.80 24.45 -25.59
N ILE A 59 21.38 25.49 -24.97
CA ILE A 59 22.32 26.41 -25.66
C ILE A 59 23.59 25.67 -26.09
N ALA A 60 24.18 24.87 -25.20
CA ALA A 60 25.41 24.13 -25.49
C ALA A 60 25.23 23.08 -26.60
N GLU A 61 24.05 22.48 -26.69
CA GLU A 61 23.67 21.49 -27.71
C GLU A 61 23.23 22.13 -29.04
N GLY A 62 23.16 23.47 -29.10
CA GLY A 62 22.68 24.20 -30.29
C GLY A 62 21.19 23.95 -30.58
N ALA A 63 20.42 23.57 -29.56
CA ALA A 63 19.01 23.26 -29.69
C ALA A 63 18.09 24.50 -29.67
N ILE A 64 18.64 25.70 -29.45
CA ILE A 64 17.91 26.98 -29.39
C ILE A 64 18.68 28.00 -30.22
N ASP A 65 18.00 28.68 -31.13
CA ASP A 65 18.55 29.76 -31.94
C ASP A 65 18.71 31.05 -31.11
N ASP A 66 19.60 31.96 -31.55
CA ASP A 66 19.93 33.20 -30.83
C ASP A 66 18.70 34.08 -30.52
N ASP A 67 17.74 34.13 -31.42
CA ASP A 67 16.50 34.91 -31.25
C ASP A 67 15.56 34.27 -30.20
N ASP A 68 15.64 32.97 -29.98
CA ASP A 68 14.80 32.26 -29.04
C ASP A 68 15.36 32.19 -27.61
N ILE A 69 16.66 32.48 -27.41
CA ILE A 69 17.29 32.47 -26.07
C ILE A 69 16.68 33.54 -25.14
N ALA A 70 16.39 34.71 -25.67
CA ALA A 70 15.75 35.78 -24.89
C ALA A 70 14.31 35.41 -24.50
N ALA A 71 13.59 34.77 -25.41
CA ALA A 71 12.24 34.23 -25.13
C ALA A 71 12.28 33.10 -24.11
N ALA A 72 13.24 32.17 -24.22
CA ALA A 72 13.44 31.08 -23.24
C ALA A 72 13.83 31.66 -21.85
N GLY A 73 14.67 32.67 -21.80
CA GLY A 73 14.99 33.36 -20.54
C GLY A 73 13.78 33.98 -19.86
N ASN A 74 12.86 34.56 -20.64
CA ASN A 74 11.58 35.09 -20.13
C ASN A 74 10.60 33.99 -19.72
N ALA A 75 10.70 32.80 -20.30
CA ALA A 75 9.87 31.64 -19.95
C ALA A 75 10.33 30.91 -18.67
N LEU A 76 11.57 31.17 -18.18
CA LEU A 76 12.13 30.51 -17.00
C LEU A 76 11.24 30.61 -15.75
N GLU A 77 10.63 31.78 -15.53
CA GLU A 77 9.71 31.95 -14.39
C GLU A 77 8.56 30.94 -14.44
N HIS A 78 7.93 30.82 -15.60
CA HIS A 78 6.82 29.87 -15.78
C HIS A 78 7.27 28.41 -15.63
N GLU A 79 8.43 28.06 -16.17
CA GLU A 79 9.01 26.71 -16.02
C GLU A 79 9.33 26.38 -14.57
N ILE A 80 9.95 27.33 -13.84
CA ILE A 80 10.28 27.15 -12.42
C ILE A 80 9.01 26.91 -11.60
N LEU A 81 7.98 27.71 -11.82
CA LEU A 81 6.69 27.53 -11.14
C LEU A 81 6.03 26.19 -11.49
N ALA A 82 6.08 25.79 -12.75
CA ALA A 82 5.57 24.50 -13.19
C ALA A 82 6.34 23.32 -12.56
N ASP A 83 7.66 23.44 -12.44
CA ASP A 83 8.50 22.43 -11.78
C ASP A 83 8.21 22.34 -10.29
N LEU A 84 8.08 23.49 -9.61
CA LEU A 84 7.67 23.56 -8.21
C LEU A 84 6.30 22.91 -7.99
N HIS A 85 5.32 23.24 -8.82
CA HIS A 85 3.99 22.62 -8.74
C HIS A 85 4.02 21.11 -8.98
N ARG A 86 4.91 20.61 -9.87
CA ARG A 86 5.10 19.16 -10.07
C ARG A 86 5.76 18.50 -8.87
N ALA A 87 6.84 19.09 -8.36
CA ALA A 87 7.62 18.55 -7.24
C ALA A 87 6.85 18.56 -5.93
N THR A 88 5.94 19.52 -5.73
CA THR A 88 5.14 19.68 -4.51
C THR A 88 3.75 19.03 -4.61
N ARG A 89 3.39 18.47 -5.76
CA ARG A 89 2.15 17.71 -5.88
C ARG A 89 2.19 16.51 -4.94
N PRO A 90 1.11 16.25 -4.19
CA PRO A 90 0.99 15.00 -3.45
C PRO A 90 1.21 13.80 -4.38
N ALA A 91 2.04 12.85 -3.96
CA ALA A 91 2.28 11.61 -4.72
C ALA A 91 0.97 10.84 -4.92
N TYR A 92 0.10 10.88 -3.93
CA TYR A 92 -1.24 10.28 -3.99
C TYR A 92 -2.28 11.39 -4.16
N ARG A 93 -3.18 11.21 -5.11
CA ARG A 93 -4.26 12.15 -5.42
C ARG A 93 -5.60 11.52 -5.09
N GLU A 94 -6.54 12.35 -4.69
CA GLU A 94 -7.93 11.94 -4.55
C GLU A 94 -8.49 11.50 -5.90
N VAL A 95 -9.25 10.43 -5.86
CA VAL A 95 -9.94 9.87 -7.04
C VAL A 95 -11.36 9.47 -6.64
N ILE A 96 -12.26 9.48 -7.61
CA ILE A 96 -13.60 8.96 -7.43
C ILE A 96 -13.55 7.45 -7.68
N ASN A 97 -13.93 6.64 -6.68
CA ASN A 97 -14.05 5.21 -6.84
C ASN A 97 -15.35 4.86 -7.58
N ALA A 98 -15.25 4.62 -8.87
CA ALA A 98 -16.36 4.17 -9.72
C ALA A 98 -16.23 2.70 -10.15
N THR A 99 -15.43 1.89 -9.42
CA THR A 99 -15.15 0.49 -9.77
C THR A 99 -16.25 -0.48 -9.34
N GLY A 100 -17.15 -0.08 -8.45
CA GLY A 100 -18.11 -0.98 -7.79
C GLY A 100 -17.51 -1.83 -6.66
N VAL A 101 -16.22 -1.66 -6.34
CA VAL A 101 -15.52 -2.38 -5.26
C VAL A 101 -15.18 -1.39 -4.14
N LEU A 102 -15.88 -1.44 -3.01
CA LEU A 102 -15.71 -0.50 -1.90
C LEU A 102 -14.30 -0.52 -1.29
N ILE A 103 -13.71 -1.70 -1.15
CA ILE A 103 -12.38 -1.89 -0.56
C ILE A 103 -11.31 -2.20 -1.60
N HIS A 104 -11.36 -1.49 -2.73
CA HIS A 104 -10.44 -1.70 -3.84
C HIS A 104 -8.98 -1.47 -3.42
N THR A 105 -8.13 -2.49 -3.56
CA THR A 105 -6.75 -2.47 -3.06
C THR A 105 -5.89 -1.38 -3.68
N ASN A 106 -6.05 -1.12 -4.98
CA ASN A 106 -5.30 -0.06 -5.69
C ASN A 106 -5.75 1.35 -5.32
N LEU A 107 -6.90 1.49 -4.65
CA LEU A 107 -7.46 2.78 -4.22
C LEU A 107 -7.35 3.00 -2.70
N GLY A 108 -6.47 2.25 -2.04
CA GLY A 108 -6.19 2.40 -0.62
C GLY A 108 -7.22 1.75 0.31
N ARG A 109 -8.13 0.92 -0.23
CA ARG A 109 -9.25 0.31 0.50
C ARG A 109 -10.24 1.36 1.01
N SER A 110 -10.77 1.20 2.25
CA SER A 110 -11.73 2.14 2.82
C SER A 110 -11.07 3.46 3.24
N PRO A 111 -11.69 4.61 2.94
CA PRO A 111 -11.29 5.89 3.52
C PRO A 111 -11.35 5.85 5.05
N LEU A 112 -10.44 6.59 5.70
CA LEU A 112 -10.46 6.77 7.15
C LEU A 112 -11.31 7.99 7.51
N PRO A 113 -12.06 7.95 8.63
CA PRO A 113 -12.77 9.11 9.15
C PRO A 113 -11.75 10.14 9.69
N THR A 114 -11.48 11.18 8.92
CA THR A 114 -10.43 12.18 9.21
C THR A 114 -10.71 12.99 10.47
N ASP A 115 -11.98 13.15 10.86
CA ASP A 115 -12.40 13.80 12.11
C ASP A 115 -11.83 13.12 13.38
N ARG A 116 -11.41 11.86 13.27
CA ARG A 116 -10.80 11.08 14.36
C ARG A 116 -9.27 11.13 14.37
N LEU A 117 -8.63 11.76 13.39
CA LEU A 117 -7.18 11.79 13.25
C LEU A 117 -6.50 12.99 13.93
N SER A 118 -7.25 13.94 14.50
CA SER A 118 -6.69 15.09 15.20
C SER A 118 -5.76 14.73 16.37
N CYS A 119 -5.92 13.55 16.95
CA CYS A 119 -4.99 13.06 17.99
C CYS A 119 -3.56 12.84 17.49
N LEU A 120 -3.34 12.71 16.17
CA LEU A 120 -2.02 12.53 15.57
C LEU A 120 -1.20 13.82 15.53
N GLU A 121 -1.79 14.97 15.81
CA GLU A 121 -1.10 16.27 15.91
C GLU A 121 -0.38 16.45 17.24
N SER A 122 -0.53 15.50 18.18
CA SER A 122 0.03 15.56 19.53
C SER A 122 0.80 14.28 19.88
N TYR A 123 1.56 14.35 20.98
CA TYR A 123 2.15 13.16 21.59
C TYR A 123 1.08 12.23 22.15
N LEU A 124 1.25 10.93 21.91
CA LEU A 124 0.33 9.90 22.38
C LEU A 124 0.99 9.01 23.44
N ALA A 125 0.25 8.65 24.47
CA ALA A 125 0.69 7.72 25.51
C ALA A 125 0.59 6.26 25.03
N LEU A 126 1.37 5.90 23.99
CA LEU A 126 1.29 4.58 23.33
C LEU A 126 1.79 3.43 24.21
N GLU A 127 2.83 3.66 24.99
CA GLU A 127 3.44 2.68 25.90
C GLU A 127 3.55 3.21 27.34
N PHE A 128 2.72 4.18 27.68
CA PHE A 128 2.70 4.80 29.00
C PHE A 128 1.30 4.73 29.56
N ASP A 129 1.18 4.09 30.72
CA ASP A 129 -0.08 4.01 31.48
C ASP A 129 -0.22 5.29 32.32
N LEU A 130 -1.17 6.12 31.94
CA LEU A 130 -1.43 7.41 32.62
C LEU A 130 -1.99 7.23 34.05
N ALA A 131 -2.64 6.11 34.35
CA ALA A 131 -3.20 5.85 35.66
C ALA A 131 -2.12 5.43 36.68
N THR A 132 -1.17 4.61 36.24
CA THR A 132 -0.12 4.08 37.13
C THR A 132 1.21 4.82 37.01
N GLY A 133 1.39 5.68 36.01
CA GLY A 133 2.63 6.39 35.74
C GLY A 133 3.80 5.45 35.31
N ARG A 134 3.49 4.27 34.81
CA ARG A 134 4.48 3.24 34.42
C ARG A 134 4.41 2.93 32.94
N ARG A 135 5.43 2.25 32.44
CA ARG A 135 5.43 1.71 31.08
C ARG A 135 4.36 0.64 30.94
N GLY A 136 3.45 0.83 29.99
CA GLY A 136 2.40 -0.11 29.59
C GLY A 136 2.74 -0.88 28.33
N GLN A 137 1.81 -1.70 27.88
CA GLN A 137 1.87 -2.43 26.61
C GLN A 137 1.22 -1.60 25.50
N ARG A 138 1.94 -1.35 24.40
CA ARG A 138 1.48 -0.51 23.27
C ARG A 138 0.09 -0.87 22.76
N LEU A 139 -0.20 -2.14 22.61
CA LEU A 139 -1.41 -2.62 21.95
C LEU A 139 -2.50 -3.10 22.92
N ALA A 140 -2.29 -3.05 24.24
CA ALA A 140 -3.27 -3.59 25.21
C ALA A 140 -4.67 -2.95 25.05
N PRO A 141 -4.84 -1.61 25.03
CA PRO A 141 -6.16 -1.01 24.88
C PRO A 141 -6.82 -1.32 23.52
N LEU A 142 -6.02 -1.55 22.48
CA LEU A 142 -6.52 -1.87 21.15
C LEU A 142 -6.96 -3.33 21.05
N ARG A 143 -6.21 -4.26 21.67
CA ARG A 143 -6.56 -5.69 21.73
C ARG A 143 -7.93 -5.91 22.33
N GLU A 144 -8.20 -5.29 23.47
CA GLU A 144 -9.49 -5.39 24.16
C GLU A 144 -10.65 -4.89 23.28
N ARG A 145 -10.45 -3.76 22.61
CA ARG A 145 -11.48 -3.19 21.73
C ARG A 145 -11.73 -4.07 20.49
N ILE A 146 -10.68 -4.60 19.87
CA ILE A 146 -10.81 -5.49 18.72
C ILE A 146 -11.50 -6.79 19.15
N ALA A 147 -11.10 -7.38 20.26
CA ALA A 147 -11.74 -8.59 20.79
C ALA A 147 -13.24 -8.35 21.03
N ALA A 148 -13.61 -7.23 21.65
CA ALA A 148 -15.01 -6.87 21.89
C ALA A 148 -15.81 -6.67 20.57
N VAL A 149 -15.23 -6.02 19.57
CA VAL A 149 -15.88 -5.80 18.26
C VAL A 149 -16.05 -7.10 17.49
N CYS A 150 -15.09 -8.02 17.60
CA CYS A 150 -15.12 -9.32 16.91
C CYS A 150 -15.90 -10.38 17.69
N GLY A 151 -16.34 -10.12 18.94
CA GLY A 151 -16.95 -11.12 19.81
C GLY A 151 -15.98 -12.25 20.19
N ALA A 152 -14.68 -11.95 20.27
CA ALA A 152 -13.63 -12.91 20.56
C ALA A 152 -13.10 -12.76 22.00
N GLU A 153 -12.53 -13.82 22.56
CA GLU A 153 -11.91 -13.79 23.89
C GLU A 153 -10.63 -12.95 23.92
N ALA A 154 -9.88 -12.97 22.83
CA ALA A 154 -8.63 -12.22 22.67
C ALA A 154 -8.40 -11.79 21.23
N ALA A 155 -7.57 -10.78 21.03
CA ALA A 155 -7.19 -10.30 19.70
C ALA A 155 -5.70 -9.93 19.63
N VAL A 156 -5.12 -10.15 18.46
CA VAL A 156 -3.77 -9.68 18.10
C VAL A 156 -3.87 -8.97 16.76
N MET A 157 -3.22 -7.82 16.64
CA MET A 157 -3.18 -7.08 15.40
C MET A 157 -1.78 -7.17 14.77
N VAL A 158 -1.76 -7.44 13.49
CA VAL A 158 -0.57 -7.50 12.64
C VAL A 158 -0.75 -6.63 11.40
N ASN A 159 0.28 -6.51 10.56
CA ASN A 159 0.31 -5.56 9.43
C ASN A 159 -0.74 -5.86 8.35
N ASN A 160 -1.01 -7.14 8.11
CA ASN A 160 -1.91 -7.58 7.04
C ASN A 160 -2.32 -9.06 7.26
N ASN A 161 -3.23 -9.55 6.42
CA ASN A 161 -3.72 -10.92 6.46
C ASN A 161 -2.61 -11.97 6.27
N ALA A 162 -1.68 -11.76 5.33
CA ALA A 162 -0.56 -12.69 5.14
C ALA A 162 0.29 -12.86 6.41
N ALA A 163 0.57 -11.75 7.12
CA ALA A 163 1.27 -11.78 8.40
C ALA A 163 0.46 -12.48 9.50
N ALA A 164 -0.87 -12.36 9.49
CA ALA A 164 -1.74 -13.07 10.42
C ALA A 164 -1.69 -14.58 10.19
N LEU A 165 -1.85 -15.04 8.94
CA LEU A 165 -1.74 -16.44 8.58
C LEU A 165 -0.35 -17.02 8.91
N LEU A 166 0.71 -16.29 8.55
CA LEU A 166 2.08 -16.71 8.86
C LEU A 166 2.29 -16.87 10.36
N LEU A 167 1.81 -15.93 11.18
CA LEU A 167 1.89 -15.99 12.63
C LEU A 167 1.14 -17.19 13.20
N ILE A 168 -0.12 -17.40 12.79
CA ILE A 168 -0.96 -18.49 13.25
C ILE A 168 -0.32 -19.83 12.88
N LEU A 169 0.00 -20.02 11.60
CA LEU A 169 0.49 -21.31 11.11
C LEU A 169 1.88 -21.64 11.64
N SER A 170 2.79 -20.67 11.76
CA SER A 170 4.11 -20.91 12.36
C SER A 170 4.04 -21.20 13.87
N THR A 171 2.98 -20.72 14.54
CA THR A 171 2.79 -20.97 15.97
C THR A 171 2.19 -22.35 16.25
N PHE A 172 1.15 -22.72 15.49
CA PHE A 172 0.36 -23.93 15.79
C PHE A 172 0.70 -25.14 14.91
N ALA A 173 1.26 -24.90 13.71
CA ALA A 173 1.38 -25.94 12.69
C ALA A 173 2.80 -26.11 12.11
N LYS A 174 3.81 -25.51 12.72
CA LYS A 174 5.19 -25.67 12.24
C LYS A 174 5.57 -27.16 12.24
N ASP A 175 6.13 -27.62 11.10
CA ASP A 175 6.54 -29.00 10.84
C ASP A 175 5.39 -30.04 10.87
N ARG A 176 4.13 -29.58 10.93
CA ARG A 176 2.93 -30.38 10.96
C ARG A 176 2.01 -30.09 9.77
N GLU A 177 0.91 -30.83 9.67
CA GLU A 177 -0.04 -30.75 8.57
C GLU A 177 -1.19 -29.77 8.83
N VAL A 178 -1.56 -29.03 7.77
CA VAL A 178 -2.74 -28.17 7.76
C VAL A 178 -3.61 -28.58 6.58
N ILE A 179 -4.83 -28.98 6.89
CA ILE A 179 -5.79 -29.45 5.88
C ILE A 179 -6.55 -28.26 5.31
N VAL A 180 -6.59 -28.15 3.97
CA VAL A 180 -7.27 -27.09 3.22
C VAL A 180 -8.05 -27.70 2.05
N SER A 181 -9.24 -27.17 1.76
CA SER A 181 -9.94 -27.54 0.54
C SER A 181 -9.19 -27.04 -0.70
N ARG A 182 -9.05 -27.90 -1.71
CA ARG A 182 -8.45 -27.55 -3.00
C ARG A 182 -9.16 -26.39 -3.67
N SER A 183 -10.45 -26.21 -3.45
CA SER A 183 -11.24 -25.08 -3.95
C SER A 183 -10.89 -23.74 -3.30
N GLN A 184 -10.13 -23.74 -2.19
CA GLN A 184 -9.77 -22.56 -1.39
C GLN A 184 -8.29 -22.18 -1.48
N LEU A 185 -7.52 -22.82 -2.36
CA LEU A 185 -6.13 -22.46 -2.66
C LEU A 185 -6.10 -21.22 -3.55
N ILE A 186 -6.25 -20.07 -2.91
CA ILE A 186 -6.47 -18.79 -3.56
C ILE A 186 -5.16 -18.06 -3.90
N GLU A 187 -5.21 -17.25 -4.98
CA GLU A 187 -4.22 -16.21 -5.31
C GLU A 187 -4.92 -14.87 -5.36
N ILE A 188 -4.41 -13.87 -4.64
CA ILE A 188 -4.98 -12.51 -4.55
C ILE A 188 -3.92 -11.47 -4.81
N GLY A 189 -4.30 -10.44 -5.60
CA GLY A 189 -3.42 -9.30 -5.89
C GLY A 189 -2.15 -9.71 -6.64
N GLY A 190 -1.08 -8.95 -6.47
CA GLY A 190 0.15 -9.16 -7.21
C GLY A 190 1.06 -10.27 -6.67
N SER A 191 0.54 -11.49 -6.41
CA SER A 191 1.30 -12.70 -6.03
C SER A 191 1.12 -13.24 -4.60
N PHE A 192 0.12 -12.82 -3.84
CA PHE A 192 -0.22 -13.52 -2.62
C PHE A 192 -0.88 -14.87 -2.97
N ARG A 193 -0.20 -15.97 -2.67
CA ARG A 193 -0.69 -17.35 -2.82
C ARG A 193 -0.77 -18.01 -1.46
N LEU A 194 -1.92 -18.54 -1.12
CA LEU A 194 -2.10 -19.24 0.15
C LEU A 194 -1.10 -20.38 0.34
N PRO A 195 -0.84 -21.28 -0.65
CA PRO A 195 0.18 -22.32 -0.52
C PRO A 195 1.59 -21.79 -0.23
N ASP A 196 1.98 -20.65 -0.80
CA ASP A 196 3.30 -20.05 -0.58
C ASP A 196 3.45 -19.52 0.86
N VAL A 197 2.39 -18.92 1.40
CA VAL A 197 2.36 -18.47 2.80
C VAL A 197 2.40 -19.67 3.76
N MET A 198 1.69 -20.75 3.45
CA MET A 198 1.73 -21.99 4.21
C MET A 198 3.13 -22.60 4.21
N ALA A 199 3.76 -22.71 3.05
CA ALA A 199 5.15 -23.18 2.94
C ALA A 199 6.13 -22.29 3.73
N ALA A 200 5.98 -20.96 3.64
CA ALA A 200 6.81 -20.02 4.39
C ALA A 200 6.62 -20.10 5.91
N SER A 201 5.45 -20.54 6.38
CA SER A 201 5.18 -20.77 7.81
C SER A 201 5.83 -22.03 8.36
N GLY A 202 6.33 -22.91 7.48
CA GLY A 202 6.92 -24.20 7.84
C GLY A 202 5.88 -25.31 8.05
N CYS A 203 4.59 -25.10 7.76
CA CYS A 203 3.60 -26.18 7.81
C CYS A 203 3.57 -26.97 6.50
N ARG A 204 3.02 -28.19 6.56
CA ARG A 204 2.76 -29.04 5.39
C ARG A 204 1.30 -28.90 4.96
N LEU A 205 1.07 -28.48 3.72
CA LEU A 205 -0.26 -28.39 3.13
C LEU A 205 -0.79 -29.80 2.80
N VAL A 206 -1.98 -30.11 3.29
CA VAL A 206 -2.76 -31.30 2.91
C VAL A 206 -4.02 -30.84 2.19
N GLU A 207 -4.07 -31.09 0.88
CA GLU A 207 -5.20 -30.71 0.05
C GLU A 207 -6.30 -31.78 0.05
N VAL A 208 -7.55 -31.37 0.28
CA VAL A 208 -8.71 -32.25 0.25
C VAL A 208 -9.74 -31.86 -0.78
N GLY A 209 -10.53 -32.84 -1.22
CA GLY A 209 -11.59 -32.62 -2.22
C GLY A 209 -11.06 -32.34 -3.64
N CYS A 210 -11.90 -31.75 -4.43
CA CYS A 210 -11.63 -31.31 -5.83
C CYS A 210 -11.87 -29.81 -5.98
N THR A 211 -11.56 -29.27 -7.16
CA THR A 211 -11.71 -27.84 -7.47
C THR A 211 -13.12 -27.31 -7.17
N ASN A 212 -14.15 -28.11 -7.49
CA ASN A 212 -15.56 -27.71 -7.39
C ASN A 212 -16.35 -28.43 -6.30
N ARG A 213 -15.80 -29.52 -5.73
CA ARG A 213 -16.51 -30.27 -4.69
C ARG A 213 -15.57 -30.74 -3.59
N THR A 214 -15.92 -30.38 -2.38
CA THR A 214 -15.28 -30.85 -1.16
C THR A 214 -16.39 -31.23 -0.17
N HIS A 215 -16.30 -32.40 0.40
CA HIS A 215 -17.28 -32.93 1.37
C HIS A 215 -16.64 -32.95 2.76
N LEU A 216 -17.47 -32.93 3.80
CA LEU A 216 -17.00 -33.07 5.19
C LEU A 216 -16.16 -34.33 5.40
N ALA A 217 -16.57 -35.45 4.78
CA ALA A 217 -15.84 -36.70 4.82
C ALA A 217 -14.43 -36.63 4.19
N ASP A 218 -14.15 -35.65 3.33
CA ASP A 218 -12.80 -35.46 2.77
C ASP A 218 -11.85 -34.93 3.81
N PHE A 219 -12.33 -33.99 4.64
CA PHE A 219 -11.58 -33.47 5.78
C PHE A 219 -11.39 -34.54 6.84
N GLU A 220 -12.46 -35.25 7.23
CA GLU A 220 -12.43 -36.28 8.26
C GLU A 220 -11.43 -37.39 7.94
N ARG A 221 -11.36 -37.85 6.69
CA ARG A 221 -10.39 -38.86 6.22
C ARG A 221 -8.95 -38.40 6.22
N ALA A 222 -8.73 -37.09 6.12
CA ALA A 222 -7.39 -36.50 6.06
C ALA A 222 -6.80 -36.20 7.45
N ILE A 223 -7.63 -36.24 8.50
CA ILE A 223 -7.16 -35.99 9.87
C ILE A 223 -6.33 -37.21 10.31
N GLY A 224 -5.10 -36.95 10.75
CA GLY A 224 -4.17 -37.93 11.27
C GLY A 224 -3.33 -37.38 12.42
N ASP A 225 -2.37 -38.15 12.91
CA ASP A 225 -1.52 -37.79 14.06
C ASP A 225 -0.68 -36.55 13.82
N ASP A 226 -0.32 -36.28 12.56
CA ASP A 226 0.45 -35.10 12.15
C ASP A 226 -0.41 -33.84 11.92
N THR A 227 -1.73 -34.00 11.91
CA THR A 227 -2.64 -32.86 11.67
C THR A 227 -2.56 -31.85 12.81
N ALA A 228 -2.26 -30.57 12.47
CA ALA A 228 -2.18 -29.48 13.42
C ALA A 228 -3.41 -28.59 13.40
N ALA A 229 -4.05 -28.42 12.24
CA ALA A 229 -5.20 -27.53 12.07
C ALA A 229 -5.97 -27.84 10.79
N ILE A 230 -7.23 -27.37 10.74
CA ILE A 230 -7.97 -27.19 9.49
C ILE A 230 -8.07 -25.68 9.21
N LEU A 231 -7.75 -25.28 7.98
CA LEU A 231 -7.86 -23.91 7.51
C LEU A 231 -8.94 -23.80 6.44
N VAL A 232 -9.83 -22.83 6.61
CA VAL A 232 -10.83 -22.41 5.62
C VAL A 232 -10.49 -21.01 5.15
N ALA A 233 -10.36 -20.80 3.84
CA ALA A 233 -10.08 -19.50 3.25
C ALA A 233 -11.23 -19.05 2.35
N HIS A 234 -11.71 -17.81 2.60
CA HIS A 234 -12.78 -17.22 1.81
C HIS A 234 -12.28 -16.83 0.41
N ARG A 235 -13.03 -17.23 -0.61
CA ARG A 235 -12.78 -16.86 -2.03
C ARG A 235 -13.28 -15.45 -2.32
N SER A 236 -12.46 -14.46 -1.96
CA SER A 236 -12.86 -13.04 -2.02
C SER A 236 -12.84 -12.45 -3.43
N ASN A 237 -12.12 -13.06 -4.38
CA ASN A 237 -11.86 -12.49 -5.71
C ASN A 237 -12.32 -13.35 -6.89
N PHE A 238 -12.88 -14.53 -6.63
CA PHE A 238 -13.44 -15.39 -7.65
C PHE A 238 -14.64 -16.21 -7.13
N ARG A 239 -15.39 -16.78 -8.05
CA ARG A 239 -16.54 -17.62 -7.74
C ARG A 239 -16.48 -18.90 -8.59
N ILE A 240 -16.76 -20.05 -7.96
CA ILE A 240 -16.96 -21.32 -8.67
C ILE A 240 -18.46 -21.50 -8.88
N VAL A 241 -18.88 -21.70 -10.12
CA VAL A 241 -20.29 -21.81 -10.51
C VAL A 241 -20.53 -23.14 -11.20
N GLY A 242 -21.71 -23.73 -10.96
CA GLY A 242 -22.13 -25.01 -11.56
C GLY A 242 -22.33 -26.09 -10.51
N PHE A 243 -21.81 -27.29 -10.78
CA PHE A 243 -21.93 -28.45 -9.88
C PHE A 243 -20.93 -28.35 -8.72
N THR A 244 -21.22 -27.51 -7.73
CA THR A 244 -20.36 -27.23 -6.59
C THR A 244 -20.92 -27.84 -5.30
N THR A 245 -20.05 -28.22 -4.38
CA THR A 245 -20.39 -28.64 -3.02
C THR A 245 -19.26 -28.23 -2.06
N GLU A 246 -19.64 -27.67 -0.94
CA GLU A 246 -18.73 -27.27 0.12
C GLU A 246 -19.40 -27.50 1.49
N PRO A 247 -18.72 -28.04 2.51
CA PRO A 247 -19.29 -28.19 3.83
C PRO A 247 -19.54 -26.82 4.47
N ALA A 248 -20.58 -26.71 5.29
CA ALA A 248 -20.80 -25.51 6.07
C ALA A 248 -19.66 -25.31 7.07
N THR A 249 -19.30 -24.06 7.33
CA THR A 249 -18.24 -23.72 8.30
C THR A 249 -18.57 -24.27 9.70
N ALA A 250 -19.83 -24.27 10.08
CA ALA A 250 -20.29 -24.86 11.36
C ALA A 250 -20.02 -26.36 11.44
N ASP A 251 -20.31 -27.15 10.37
CA ASP A 251 -20.05 -28.56 10.33
C ASP A 251 -18.55 -28.88 10.44
N LEU A 252 -17.71 -28.04 9.83
CA LEU A 252 -16.25 -28.13 9.95
C LEU A 252 -15.79 -27.78 11.37
N ALA A 253 -16.35 -26.76 11.99
CA ALA A 253 -16.05 -26.42 13.38
C ALA A 253 -16.37 -27.60 14.31
N ASP A 254 -17.54 -28.22 14.16
CA ASP A 254 -17.94 -29.38 14.95
C ASP A 254 -16.99 -30.56 14.71
N LEU A 255 -16.58 -30.81 13.46
CA LEU A 255 -15.60 -31.87 13.15
C LEU A 255 -14.27 -31.60 13.85
N VAL A 256 -13.73 -30.40 13.72
CA VAL A 256 -12.42 -30.01 14.27
C VAL A 256 -12.41 -30.09 15.79
N HIS A 257 -13.49 -29.65 16.46
CA HIS A 257 -13.63 -29.70 17.91
C HIS A 257 -13.71 -31.16 18.43
N ARG A 258 -14.35 -32.08 17.69
CA ARG A 258 -14.33 -33.49 18.06
C ARG A 258 -12.93 -34.11 18.06
N HIS A 259 -12.02 -33.57 17.29
CA HIS A 259 -10.63 -34.02 17.20
C HIS A 259 -9.64 -33.17 18.03
N ASP A 260 -10.15 -32.24 18.84
CA ASP A 260 -9.34 -31.28 19.65
C ASP A 260 -8.27 -30.54 18.83
N LEU A 261 -8.64 -30.12 17.61
CA LEU A 261 -7.77 -29.45 16.69
C LEU A 261 -8.14 -27.92 16.61
N PRO A 262 -7.17 -27.04 16.38
CA PRO A 262 -7.42 -25.67 16.00
C PRO A 262 -8.19 -25.53 14.68
N PHE A 263 -9.22 -24.66 14.66
CA PHE A 263 -9.93 -24.27 13.45
C PHE A 263 -9.56 -22.83 13.06
N VAL A 264 -8.99 -22.66 11.88
CA VAL A 264 -8.56 -21.36 11.36
C VAL A 264 -9.49 -20.93 10.25
N VAL A 265 -10.12 -19.77 10.40
CA VAL A 265 -11.00 -19.19 9.38
C VAL A 265 -10.39 -17.88 8.87
N ASP A 266 -9.90 -17.90 7.63
CA ASP A 266 -9.46 -16.71 6.93
C ASP A 266 -10.66 -16.07 6.23
N GLN A 267 -11.22 -15.03 6.84
CA GLN A 267 -12.35 -14.30 6.29
C GLN A 267 -11.99 -13.41 5.11
N GLY A 268 -10.71 -13.11 4.90
CA GLY A 268 -10.25 -12.24 3.82
C GLY A 268 -10.85 -10.83 3.96
N SER A 269 -11.84 -10.52 3.12
CA SER A 269 -12.57 -9.24 3.14
C SER A 269 -13.87 -9.29 3.95
N GLY A 270 -13.96 -10.14 4.97
CA GLY A 270 -15.15 -10.35 5.77
C GLY A 270 -15.73 -9.08 6.40
N CYS A 271 -16.98 -9.16 6.83
CA CYS A 271 -17.69 -8.09 7.50
C CYS A 271 -18.10 -8.52 8.91
N LEU A 272 -17.92 -7.64 9.90
CA LEU A 272 -18.32 -7.87 11.29
C LEU A 272 -19.80 -7.53 11.55
N HIS A 273 -20.49 -6.97 10.56
CA HIS A 273 -21.89 -6.59 10.67
C HIS A 273 -22.76 -7.47 9.78
N ASP A 274 -23.94 -7.81 10.27
CA ASP A 274 -24.98 -8.44 9.45
C ASP A 274 -25.44 -7.45 8.36
N LEU A 275 -25.15 -7.77 7.12
CA LEU A 275 -25.51 -6.95 5.97
C LEU A 275 -26.84 -7.35 5.34
N SER A 276 -27.51 -8.39 5.83
CA SER A 276 -28.80 -8.89 5.30
C SER A 276 -29.88 -7.82 5.27
N ARG A 277 -29.87 -6.89 6.23
CA ARG A 277 -30.79 -5.73 6.28
C ARG A 277 -30.67 -4.78 5.09
N TRP A 278 -29.61 -4.88 4.30
CA TRP A 278 -29.40 -4.14 3.05
C TRP A 278 -29.50 -5.05 1.82
N GLY A 279 -29.98 -6.28 1.97
CA GLY A 279 -30.12 -7.25 0.87
C GLY A 279 -28.80 -7.86 0.41
N LEU A 280 -27.74 -7.75 1.22
CA LEU A 280 -26.47 -8.39 0.98
C LEU A 280 -26.39 -9.73 1.74
N PRO A 281 -25.53 -10.67 1.33
CA PRO A 281 -25.31 -11.91 2.10
C PRO A 281 -24.91 -11.62 3.53
N ALA A 282 -25.43 -12.45 4.46
CA ALA A 282 -25.07 -12.39 5.87
C ALA A 282 -23.65 -12.91 6.12
#